data_cabdf4df106efb4f52db7362ac64d4bf
#
_entry.id   cabdf4df106efb4f52db7362ac64d4bf
#
_cell.length_a   1.000
_cell.length_b   1.000
_cell.length_c   1.000
_cell.angle_alpha   90.00
_cell.angle_beta   90.00
_cell.angle_gamma   90.00
#
_symmetry.space_group_name_H-M   'P 1'
#
loop_
_entity.id
_entity.type
_entity.pdbx_description
1 polymer ?
#
loop_
_entity_poly.entity_id
_entity_poly.type
_entity_poly.pdbx_seq_one_letter_code
_entity_poly.pdbx_strand_id
1 'polypeptide(L)'
;MSAALLSLWLPLAGALLLVLLRPRHAGRWVIALNLASLLAAAVALQLAMELGVQQLYIGGWESGLAIRFQLSPLAALLLVFSAGLHLLVALYAARIPHAAGGQDYWPLSCLLQAALAALWLSADLFNLYVTLELLGLAAVALVALAGRRAWRPALNYLLLSLAASLAYLLGVALFYGRYGLLDIALLAQLAVADAPTRLALLLMSLG
;
A
#
# COMPACT_ATOMS: atom_id res chain seq x y z
N MET A 1 15.06 9.40 0.21
CA MET A 1 14.28 8.37 0.92
C MET A 1 13.35 8.94 1.98
N SER A 2 13.77 9.89 2.84
CA SER A 2 12.90 10.51 3.88
C SER A 2 11.60 11.11 3.33
N ALA A 3 11.64 11.82 2.21
CA ALA A 3 10.44 12.40 1.58
C ALA A 3 9.43 11.33 1.12
N ALA A 4 9.90 10.21 0.57
CA ALA A 4 9.04 9.09 0.20
C ALA A 4 8.37 8.44 1.42
N LEU A 5 9.11 8.31 2.53
CA LEU A 5 8.55 7.81 3.78
C LEU A 5 7.51 8.78 4.37
N LEU A 6 7.70 10.09 4.24
CA LEU A 6 6.70 11.07 4.66
C LEU A 6 5.39 10.91 3.87
N SER A 7 5.45 10.63 2.58
CA SER A 7 4.22 10.40 1.78
C SER A 7 3.43 9.17 2.23
N LEU A 8 4.07 8.21 2.90
CA LEU A 8 3.46 7.04 3.51
C LEU A 8 3.00 7.31 4.95
N TRP A 9 3.88 7.89 5.78
CA TRP A 9 3.59 8.06 7.21
C TRP A 9 2.53 9.12 7.49
N LEU A 10 2.44 10.18 6.69
CA LEU A 10 1.43 11.23 6.86
C LEU A 10 -0.01 10.69 6.79
N PRO A 11 -0.42 9.96 5.74
CA PRO A 11 -1.76 9.39 5.70
C PRO A 11 -1.96 8.27 6.74
N LEU A 12 -0.95 7.48 7.07
CA LEU A 12 -1.05 6.43 8.09
C LEU A 12 -1.29 7.03 9.49
N ALA A 13 -0.48 8.02 9.89
CA ALA A 13 -0.68 8.76 11.13
C ALA A 13 -2.01 9.51 11.13
N GLY A 14 -2.40 10.06 9.98
CA GLY A 14 -3.69 10.69 9.76
C GLY A 14 -4.86 9.73 10.02
N ALA A 15 -4.80 8.52 9.48
CA ALA A 15 -5.81 7.49 9.72
C ALA A 15 -5.97 7.21 11.22
N LEU A 16 -4.86 7.01 11.94
CA LEU A 16 -4.86 6.74 13.38
C LEU A 16 -5.43 7.93 14.17
N LEU A 17 -4.96 9.14 13.90
CA LEU A 17 -5.43 10.35 14.58
C LEU A 17 -6.92 10.61 14.34
N LEU A 18 -7.42 10.37 13.14
CA LEU A 18 -8.83 10.54 12.82
C LEU A 18 -9.74 9.53 13.54
N VAL A 19 -9.28 8.30 13.73
CA VAL A 19 -9.99 7.29 14.55
C VAL A 19 -10.04 7.70 16.02
N LEU A 20 -8.91 8.19 16.55
CA LEU A 20 -8.79 8.55 17.99
C LEU A 20 -9.53 9.84 18.33
N LEU A 21 -9.36 10.89 17.52
CA LEU A 21 -9.84 12.24 17.83
C LEU A 21 -11.22 12.54 17.28
N ARG A 22 -11.68 11.84 16.25
CA ARG A 22 -12.98 12.05 15.55
C ARG A 22 -13.34 13.53 15.34
N PRO A 23 -12.45 14.33 14.71
CA PRO A 23 -12.68 15.78 14.60
C PRO A 23 -13.90 16.11 13.76
N ARG A 24 -14.67 17.15 14.16
CA ARG A 24 -15.87 17.59 13.43
C ARG A 24 -15.61 17.95 11.96
N HIS A 25 -14.38 18.34 11.62
CA HIS A 25 -13.94 18.74 10.28
C HIS A 25 -12.92 17.78 9.70
N ALA A 26 -13.12 16.46 9.85
CA ALA A 26 -12.21 15.42 9.37
C ALA A 26 -11.80 15.61 7.90
N GLY A 27 -12.73 15.99 7.02
CA GLY A 27 -12.43 16.24 5.61
C GLY A 27 -11.36 17.31 5.35
N ARG A 28 -11.34 18.40 6.15
CA ARG A 28 -10.30 19.44 6.03
C ARG A 28 -8.94 18.92 6.46
N TRP A 29 -8.89 18.12 7.50
CA TRP A 29 -7.66 17.47 7.95
C TRP A 29 -7.10 16.52 6.89
N VAL A 30 -7.97 15.71 6.26
CA VAL A 30 -7.56 14.78 5.20
C VAL A 30 -7.08 15.51 3.96
N ILE A 31 -7.74 16.60 3.55
CA ILE A 31 -7.26 17.43 2.43
C ILE A 31 -5.86 17.98 2.73
N ALA A 32 -5.63 18.52 3.94
CA ALA A 32 -4.32 19.04 4.31
C ALA A 32 -3.25 17.94 4.34
N LEU A 33 -3.56 16.75 4.88
CA LEU A 33 -2.67 15.59 4.89
C LEU A 33 -2.36 15.09 3.47
N ASN A 34 -3.36 15.02 2.59
CA ASN A 34 -3.16 14.60 1.21
C ASN A 34 -2.32 15.61 0.42
N LEU A 35 -2.52 16.91 0.67
CA LEU A 35 -1.67 17.94 0.07
C LEU A 35 -0.22 17.81 0.54
N ALA A 36 0.00 17.62 1.85
CA ALA A 36 1.33 17.39 2.40
C ALA A 36 1.98 16.12 1.84
N SER A 37 1.21 15.03 1.71
CA SER A 37 1.67 13.78 1.07
C SER A 37 2.03 13.99 -0.40
N LEU A 38 1.25 14.75 -1.14
CA LEU A 38 1.53 15.06 -2.55
C LEU A 38 2.81 15.87 -2.69
N LEU A 39 3.01 16.88 -1.85
CA LEU A 39 4.25 17.66 -1.83
C LEU A 39 5.47 16.80 -1.47
N ALA A 40 5.33 15.93 -0.46
CA ALA A 40 6.38 14.97 -0.10
C ALA A 40 6.70 13.99 -1.25
N ALA A 41 5.69 13.49 -1.95
CA ALA A 41 5.85 12.63 -3.12
C ALA A 41 6.53 13.38 -4.29
N ALA A 42 6.19 14.65 -4.53
CA ALA A 42 6.84 15.47 -5.56
C ALA A 42 8.32 15.70 -5.26
N VAL A 43 8.68 15.99 -4.00
CA VAL A 43 10.08 16.09 -3.56
C VAL A 43 10.79 14.73 -3.72
N ALA A 44 10.12 13.61 -3.39
CA ALA A 44 10.66 12.28 -3.58
C ALA A 44 10.95 11.98 -5.06
N LEU A 45 10.08 12.43 -5.97
CA LEU A 45 10.28 12.29 -7.41
C LEU A 45 11.50 13.09 -7.89
N GLN A 46 11.66 14.33 -7.47
CA GLN A 46 12.84 15.13 -7.81
C GLN A 46 14.14 14.45 -7.33
N LEU A 47 14.16 14.00 -6.06
CA LEU A 47 15.31 13.29 -5.51
C LEU A 47 15.59 11.97 -6.22
N ALA A 48 14.56 11.24 -6.65
CA ALA A 48 14.74 10.00 -7.40
C ALA A 48 15.30 10.24 -8.82
N MET A 49 14.96 11.37 -9.43
CA MET A 49 15.50 11.76 -10.75
C MET A 49 16.95 12.22 -10.66
N GLU A 50 17.35 12.89 -9.56
CA GLU A 50 18.72 13.41 -9.37
C GLU A 50 19.66 12.33 -8.83
N LEU A 51 19.24 11.56 -7.81
CA LEU A 51 20.10 10.63 -7.07
C LEU A 51 19.93 9.16 -7.54
N GLY A 52 19.00 8.90 -8.46
CA GLY A 52 18.68 7.54 -8.88
C GLY A 52 17.92 6.74 -7.83
N VAL A 53 18.06 5.40 -7.91
CA VAL A 53 17.38 4.46 -7.04
C VAL A 53 17.92 4.54 -5.61
N GLN A 54 17.04 4.81 -4.64
CA GLN A 54 17.37 4.82 -3.22
C GLN A 54 16.73 3.62 -2.52
N GLN A 55 17.45 3.04 -1.56
CA GLN A 55 16.98 1.86 -0.80
C GLN A 55 17.02 2.14 0.69
N LEU A 56 16.10 1.53 1.42
CA LEU A 56 16.04 1.55 2.88
C LEU A 56 15.66 0.16 3.40
N TYR A 57 16.48 -0.35 4.30
CA TYR A 57 16.23 -1.61 5.01
C TYR A 57 15.69 -1.30 6.41
N ILE A 58 14.58 -1.94 6.77
CA ILE A 58 13.93 -1.78 8.07
C ILE A 58 13.95 -3.12 8.79
N GLY A 59 14.17 -3.08 10.13
CA GLY A 59 14.10 -4.26 11.00
C GLY A 59 15.44 -4.81 11.48
N GLY A 60 16.57 -4.32 10.99
CA GLY A 60 17.90 -4.75 11.48
C GLY A 60 18.30 -6.19 11.11
N TRP A 61 17.55 -6.85 10.23
CA TRP A 61 17.84 -8.17 9.69
C TRP A 61 18.84 -8.08 8.53
N GLU A 62 19.51 -9.22 8.23
CA GLU A 62 20.42 -9.30 7.07
C GLU A 62 19.70 -9.04 5.73
N SER A 63 20.48 -8.59 4.75
CA SER A 63 19.98 -8.30 3.40
C SER A 63 19.40 -9.56 2.74
N GLY A 64 18.12 -9.71 2.73
CA GLY A 64 17.40 -10.88 2.18
C GLY A 64 16.15 -11.21 2.97
N LEU A 65 16.13 -10.87 4.27
CA LEU A 65 14.99 -11.02 5.17
C LEU A 65 14.47 -9.66 5.70
N ALA A 66 15.25 -8.59 5.53
CA ALA A 66 14.85 -7.25 5.93
C ALA A 66 13.69 -6.75 5.07
N ILE A 67 12.74 -6.02 5.68
CA ILE A 67 11.76 -5.25 4.92
C ILE A 67 12.52 -4.20 4.11
N ARG A 68 12.46 -4.31 2.79
CA ARG A 68 13.15 -3.40 1.88
C ARG A 68 12.15 -2.46 1.21
N PHE A 69 12.35 -1.17 1.44
CA PHE A 69 11.74 -0.12 0.64
C PHE A 69 12.70 0.39 -0.42
N GLN A 70 12.19 0.56 -1.63
CA GLN A 70 12.96 1.07 -2.76
C GLN A 70 12.20 2.23 -3.42
N LEU A 71 12.88 3.37 -3.52
CA LEU A 71 12.42 4.52 -4.29
C LEU A 71 13.12 4.53 -5.63
N SER A 72 12.44 4.09 -6.68
CA SER A 72 12.84 4.27 -8.07
C SER A 72 12.11 5.47 -8.69
N PRO A 73 12.55 6.04 -9.82
CA PRO A 73 11.81 7.09 -10.52
C PRO A 73 10.37 6.69 -10.86
N LEU A 74 10.14 5.42 -11.22
CA LEU A 74 8.80 4.89 -11.49
C LEU A 74 7.96 4.85 -10.21
N ALA A 75 8.50 4.33 -9.10
CA ALA A 75 7.81 4.30 -7.82
C ALA A 75 7.44 5.71 -7.33
N ALA A 76 8.37 6.66 -7.49
CA ALA A 76 8.14 8.06 -7.14
C ALA A 76 7.03 8.71 -8.00
N LEU A 77 6.99 8.43 -9.30
CA LEU A 77 5.93 8.88 -10.19
C LEU A 77 4.56 8.33 -9.76
N LEU A 78 4.50 7.04 -9.42
CA LEU A 78 3.28 6.39 -8.94
C LEU A 78 2.83 6.95 -7.59
N LEU A 79 3.76 7.31 -6.69
CA LEU A 79 3.45 8.02 -5.45
C LEU A 79 2.79 9.38 -5.71
N VAL A 80 3.34 10.18 -6.63
CA VAL A 80 2.76 11.49 -7.00
C VAL A 80 1.37 11.30 -7.60
N PHE A 81 1.23 10.36 -8.55
CA PHE A 81 -0.06 10.08 -9.19
C PHE A 81 -1.12 9.64 -8.19
N SER A 82 -0.81 8.68 -7.32
CA SER A 82 -1.74 8.17 -6.31
C SER A 82 -2.10 9.24 -5.27
N ALA A 83 -1.12 10.02 -4.78
CA ALA A 83 -1.38 11.11 -3.84
C ALA A 83 -2.25 12.22 -4.46
N GLY A 84 -2.00 12.56 -5.73
CA GLY A 84 -2.82 13.50 -6.49
C GLY A 84 -4.26 13.03 -6.66
N LEU A 85 -4.44 11.77 -7.01
CA LEU A 85 -5.77 11.15 -7.13
C LEU A 85 -6.53 11.15 -5.79
N HIS A 86 -5.86 10.78 -4.69
CA HIS A 86 -6.47 10.81 -3.36
C HIS A 86 -6.85 12.23 -2.92
N LEU A 87 -6.02 13.24 -3.25
CA LEU A 87 -6.37 14.64 -3.00
C LEU A 87 -7.63 15.05 -3.76
N LEU A 88 -7.73 14.73 -5.05
CA LEU A 88 -8.92 15.02 -5.86
C LEU A 88 -10.17 14.35 -5.31
N VAL A 89 -10.08 13.06 -4.93
CA VAL A 89 -11.18 12.32 -4.31
C VAL A 89 -11.59 12.94 -2.97
N ALA A 90 -10.62 13.35 -2.14
CA ALA A 90 -10.91 14.01 -0.86
C ALA A 90 -11.60 15.37 -1.04
N LEU A 91 -11.15 16.17 -2.01
CA LEU A 91 -11.79 17.44 -2.36
C LEU A 91 -13.23 17.25 -2.87
N TYR A 92 -13.46 16.23 -3.67
CA TYR A 92 -14.79 15.86 -4.15
C TYR A 92 -15.69 15.38 -3.01
N ALA A 93 -15.20 14.43 -2.19
CA ALA A 93 -15.95 13.87 -1.05
C ALA A 93 -16.33 14.95 -0.01
N ALA A 94 -15.45 15.93 0.21
CA ALA A 94 -15.72 17.04 1.14
C ALA A 94 -16.85 17.99 0.68
N ARG A 95 -17.19 17.98 -0.61
CA ARG A 95 -18.27 18.80 -1.19
C ARG A 95 -19.64 18.10 -1.19
N ILE A 96 -19.69 16.80 -0.99
CA ILE A 96 -20.94 16.04 -0.99
C ILE A 96 -21.45 15.94 0.45
N PRO A 97 -22.57 16.60 0.80
CA PRO A 97 -23.20 16.40 2.09
C PRO A 97 -23.62 14.93 2.22
N HIS A 98 -23.25 14.28 3.29
CA HIS A 98 -23.59 12.87 3.56
C HIS A 98 -22.98 11.85 2.60
N ALA A 99 -21.74 12.07 2.15
CA ALA A 99 -20.96 11.03 1.49
C ALA A 99 -21.10 9.72 2.29
N ALA A 100 -21.45 8.65 1.61
CA ALA A 100 -21.73 7.35 2.20
C ALA A 100 -20.58 6.95 3.15
N GLY A 101 -20.86 6.75 4.45
CA GLY A 101 -19.87 6.38 5.44
C GLY A 101 -19.61 7.38 6.58
N GLY A 102 -20.09 8.61 6.49
CA GLY A 102 -19.95 9.59 7.57
C GLY A 102 -18.49 9.84 7.98
N GLN A 103 -18.23 9.87 9.30
CA GLN A 103 -16.89 10.13 9.84
C GLN A 103 -15.90 8.98 9.59
N ASP A 104 -16.36 7.75 9.42
CA ASP A 104 -15.50 6.56 9.26
C ASP A 104 -14.89 6.47 7.84
N TYR A 105 -15.43 7.20 6.86
CA TYR A 105 -14.85 7.31 5.52
C TYR A 105 -13.44 7.89 5.53
N TRP A 106 -13.21 8.93 6.32
CA TRP A 106 -11.96 9.70 6.29
C TRP A 106 -10.73 8.90 6.75
N PRO A 107 -10.75 8.19 7.89
CA PRO A 107 -9.63 7.37 8.31
C PRO A 107 -9.38 6.20 7.36
N LEU A 108 -10.42 5.57 6.81
CA LEU A 108 -10.27 4.48 5.84
C LEU A 108 -9.68 4.97 4.51
N SER A 109 -10.06 6.16 4.05
CA SER A 109 -9.46 6.79 2.88
C SER A 109 -7.96 7.07 3.09
N CYS A 110 -7.56 7.57 4.27
CA CYS A 110 -6.15 7.74 4.62
C CYS A 110 -5.40 6.40 4.70
N LEU A 111 -6.02 5.36 5.26
CA LEU A 111 -5.43 4.02 5.33
C LEU A 111 -5.20 3.44 3.93
N LEU A 112 -6.18 3.59 3.03
CA LEU A 112 -6.06 3.17 1.63
C LEU A 112 -4.88 3.87 0.93
N GLN A 113 -4.74 5.18 1.13
CA GLN A 113 -3.61 5.95 0.58
C GLN A 113 -2.27 5.49 1.14
N ALA A 114 -2.18 5.26 2.46
CA ALA A 114 -0.97 4.76 3.10
C ALA A 114 -0.58 3.37 2.58
N ALA A 115 -1.55 2.45 2.44
CA ALA A 115 -1.32 1.12 1.90
C ALA A 115 -0.81 1.18 0.45
N LEU A 116 -1.39 2.05 -0.38
CA LEU A 116 -0.96 2.25 -1.76
C LEU A 116 0.45 2.85 -1.84
N ALA A 117 0.78 3.81 -0.99
CA ALA A 117 2.13 4.37 -0.91
C ALA A 117 3.16 3.31 -0.46
N ALA A 118 2.82 2.47 0.53
CA ALA A 118 3.65 1.35 0.96
C ALA A 118 3.87 0.34 -0.18
N LEU A 119 2.82 0.04 -0.96
CA LEU A 119 2.89 -0.87 -2.10
C LEU A 119 3.90 -0.40 -3.14
N TRP A 120 3.88 0.89 -3.54
CA TRP A 120 4.81 1.44 -4.52
C TRP A 120 6.27 1.44 -4.07
N LEU A 121 6.50 1.45 -2.77
CA LEU A 121 7.83 1.42 -2.17
C LEU A 121 8.31 0.00 -1.87
N SER A 122 7.45 -1.02 -1.87
CA SER A 122 7.79 -2.40 -1.53
C SER A 122 8.76 -3.00 -2.55
N ALA A 123 9.84 -3.62 -2.06
CA ALA A 123 10.88 -4.25 -2.86
C ALA A 123 11.19 -5.69 -2.43
N ASP A 124 10.40 -6.25 -1.53
CA ASP A 124 10.43 -7.66 -1.14
C ASP A 124 9.03 -8.29 -1.25
N LEU A 125 9.00 -9.61 -1.45
CA LEU A 125 7.76 -10.35 -1.72
C LEU A 125 6.80 -10.37 -0.52
N PHE A 126 7.32 -10.38 0.70
CA PHE A 126 6.49 -10.44 1.90
C PHE A 126 5.84 -9.08 2.20
N ASN A 127 6.62 -7.99 2.10
CA ASN A 127 6.08 -6.65 2.29
C ASN A 127 5.06 -6.30 1.19
N LEU A 128 5.30 -6.77 -0.05
CA LEU A 128 4.34 -6.65 -1.14
C LEU A 128 3.01 -7.33 -0.78
N TYR A 129 3.06 -8.55 -0.24
CA TYR A 129 1.88 -9.26 0.26
C TYR A 129 1.14 -8.46 1.34
N VAL A 130 1.86 -8.01 2.38
CA VAL A 130 1.26 -7.27 3.50
C VAL A 130 0.59 -5.98 3.03
N THR A 131 1.22 -5.26 2.11
CA THR A 131 0.67 -4.01 1.58
C THR A 131 -0.55 -4.23 0.67
N LEU A 132 -0.57 -5.31 -0.12
CA LEU A 132 -1.74 -5.71 -0.91
C LEU A 132 -2.92 -6.10 -0.01
N GLU A 133 -2.68 -6.86 1.07
CA GLU A 133 -3.70 -7.20 2.05
C GLU A 133 -4.28 -5.96 2.71
N LEU A 134 -3.42 -5.04 3.17
CA LEU A 134 -3.87 -3.80 3.80
C LEU A 134 -4.69 -2.95 2.83
N LEU A 135 -4.28 -2.88 1.57
CA LEU A 135 -5.01 -2.19 0.50
C LEU A 135 -6.40 -2.80 0.28
N GLY A 136 -6.46 -4.14 0.17
CA GLY A 136 -7.71 -4.90 0.01
C GLY A 136 -8.66 -4.70 1.18
N LEU A 137 -8.17 -4.82 2.42
CA LEU A 137 -8.96 -4.60 3.62
C LEU A 137 -9.52 -3.18 3.72
N ALA A 138 -8.69 -2.16 3.40
CA ALA A 138 -9.14 -0.77 3.39
C ALA A 138 -10.21 -0.54 2.31
N ALA A 139 -10.04 -1.10 1.12
CA ALA A 139 -11.01 -1.01 0.03
C ALA A 139 -12.33 -1.69 0.38
N VAL A 140 -12.30 -2.91 0.93
CA VAL A 140 -13.50 -3.64 1.40
C VAL A 140 -14.24 -2.86 2.47
N ALA A 141 -13.52 -2.31 3.45
CA ALA A 141 -14.10 -1.50 4.50
C ALA A 141 -14.80 -0.25 3.95
N LEU A 142 -14.19 0.44 2.98
CA LEU A 142 -14.81 1.57 2.28
C LEU A 142 -16.09 1.17 1.53
N VAL A 143 -16.09 0.03 0.84
CA VAL A 143 -17.29 -0.49 0.17
C VAL A 143 -18.38 -0.81 1.18
N ALA A 144 -18.04 -1.40 2.33
CA ALA A 144 -19.00 -1.75 3.37
C ALA A 144 -19.71 -0.52 3.99
N LEU A 145 -19.07 0.66 3.96
CA LEU A 145 -19.67 1.93 4.40
C LEU A 145 -20.88 2.37 3.54
N ALA A 146 -21.01 1.85 2.32
CA ALA A 146 -22.17 2.16 1.46
C ALA A 146 -23.50 1.58 1.98
N GLY A 147 -23.50 0.89 3.13
CA GLY A 147 -24.65 0.42 3.85
C GLY A 147 -24.98 -1.07 3.67
N ARG A 148 -26.09 -1.51 4.26
CA ARG A 148 -26.43 -2.95 4.36
C ARG A 148 -26.46 -3.69 3.02
N ARG A 149 -26.83 -3.03 1.94
CA ARG A 149 -26.85 -3.65 0.60
C ARG A 149 -25.46 -3.97 0.06
N ALA A 150 -24.44 -3.24 0.52
CA ALA A 150 -23.06 -3.44 0.13
C ALA A 150 -22.32 -4.51 0.98
N TRP A 151 -22.87 -4.94 2.10
CA TRP A 151 -22.19 -5.89 2.99
C TRP A 151 -21.95 -7.26 2.36
N ARG A 152 -22.95 -7.83 1.67
CA ARG A 152 -22.77 -9.11 0.98
C ARG A 152 -21.72 -9.04 -0.15
N PRO A 153 -21.78 -8.07 -1.07
CA PRO A 153 -20.69 -7.89 -2.06
C PRO A 153 -19.33 -7.66 -1.42
N ALA A 154 -19.24 -6.81 -0.39
CA ALA A 154 -17.98 -6.55 0.32
C ALA A 154 -17.42 -7.83 0.95
N LEU A 155 -18.26 -8.64 1.61
CA LEU A 155 -17.86 -9.90 2.22
C LEU A 155 -17.40 -10.92 1.17
N ASN A 156 -18.14 -11.06 0.06
CA ASN A 156 -17.76 -11.96 -1.02
C ASN A 156 -16.42 -11.56 -1.64
N TYR A 157 -16.21 -10.26 -1.87
CA TYR A 157 -14.94 -9.75 -2.34
C TYR A 157 -13.81 -10.05 -1.34
N LEU A 158 -14.04 -9.81 -0.04
CA LEU A 158 -13.06 -10.12 1.01
C LEU A 158 -12.68 -11.60 1.03
N LEU A 159 -13.67 -12.51 1.00
CA LEU A 159 -13.39 -13.94 1.03
C LEU A 159 -12.63 -14.42 -0.20
N LEU A 160 -12.97 -13.88 -1.38
CA LEU A 160 -12.30 -14.23 -2.61
C LEU A 160 -10.87 -13.68 -2.65
N SER A 161 -10.67 -12.41 -2.26
CA SER A 161 -9.34 -11.81 -2.19
C SER A 161 -8.46 -12.51 -1.14
N LEU A 162 -9.03 -12.90 0.00
CA LEU A 162 -8.28 -13.64 1.02
C LEU A 162 -7.83 -15.02 0.52
N ALA A 163 -8.68 -15.74 -0.24
CA ALA A 163 -8.28 -17.01 -0.83
C ALA A 163 -7.15 -16.83 -1.86
N ALA A 164 -7.23 -15.78 -2.68
CA ALA A 164 -6.21 -15.43 -3.67
C ALA A 164 -4.88 -15.06 -2.97
N SER A 165 -4.94 -14.21 -1.96
CA SER A 165 -3.74 -13.78 -1.24
C SER A 165 -3.07 -14.91 -0.44
N LEU A 166 -3.82 -15.90 0.05
CA LEU A 166 -3.24 -17.11 0.63
C LEU A 166 -2.48 -17.94 -0.41
N ALA A 167 -2.95 -17.99 -1.66
CA ALA A 167 -2.20 -18.62 -2.74
C ALA A 167 -0.89 -17.87 -3.02
N TYR A 168 -0.93 -16.53 -3.06
CA TYR A 168 0.27 -15.70 -3.15
C TYR A 168 1.25 -15.98 -2.01
N LEU A 169 0.77 -15.96 -0.77
CA LEU A 169 1.61 -16.23 0.42
C LEU A 169 2.24 -17.62 0.38
N LEU A 170 1.52 -18.63 -0.11
CA LEU A 170 2.08 -19.96 -0.31
C LEU A 170 3.21 -19.94 -1.34
N GLY A 171 3.05 -19.19 -2.44
CA GLY A 171 4.11 -18.97 -3.42
C GLY A 171 5.35 -18.30 -2.81
N VAL A 172 5.15 -17.26 -1.97
CA VAL A 172 6.23 -16.60 -1.21
C VAL A 172 6.94 -17.58 -0.28
N ALA A 173 6.17 -18.44 0.44
CA ALA A 173 6.73 -19.46 1.33
C ALA A 173 7.59 -20.48 0.57
N LEU A 174 7.18 -20.89 -0.63
CA LEU A 174 7.97 -21.79 -1.48
C LEU A 174 9.28 -21.12 -1.95
N PHE A 175 9.25 -19.84 -2.33
CA PHE A 175 10.47 -19.08 -2.63
C PHE A 175 11.39 -19.00 -1.42
N TYR A 176 10.85 -18.64 -0.27
CA TYR A 176 11.62 -18.57 0.96
C TYR A 176 12.23 -19.92 1.35
N GLY A 177 11.45 -21.00 1.29
CA GLY A 177 11.94 -22.36 1.57
C GLY A 177 13.05 -22.83 0.61
N ARG A 178 13.05 -22.32 -0.63
CA ARG A 178 14.03 -22.71 -1.65
C ARG A 178 15.30 -21.86 -1.62
N TYR A 179 15.17 -20.56 -1.47
CA TYR A 179 16.27 -19.61 -1.63
C TYR A 179 16.69 -18.93 -0.33
N GLY A 180 15.90 -19.03 0.75
CA GLY A 180 16.14 -18.34 2.02
C GLY A 180 16.05 -16.81 1.94
N LEU A 181 15.47 -16.28 0.84
CA LEU A 181 15.43 -14.84 0.52
C LEU A 181 14.02 -14.43 0.11
N LEU A 182 13.68 -13.18 0.37
CA LEU A 182 12.42 -12.55 -0.06
C LEU A 182 12.63 -11.29 -0.91
N ASP A 183 13.85 -10.82 -1.03
CA ASP A 183 14.23 -9.67 -1.83
C ASP A 183 14.06 -9.97 -3.32
N ILE A 184 13.24 -9.17 -4.02
CA ILE A 184 12.89 -9.39 -5.42
C ILE A 184 14.11 -9.29 -6.34
N ALA A 185 15.02 -8.34 -6.08
CA ALA A 185 16.20 -8.14 -6.94
C ALA A 185 17.22 -9.26 -6.77
N LEU A 186 17.40 -9.79 -5.56
CA LEU A 186 18.27 -10.93 -5.29
C LEU A 186 17.66 -12.21 -5.87
N LEU A 187 16.36 -12.41 -5.70
CA LEU A 187 15.64 -13.55 -6.28
C LEU A 187 15.73 -13.56 -7.80
N ALA A 188 15.63 -12.41 -8.46
CA ALA A 188 15.75 -12.31 -9.92
C ALA A 188 17.12 -12.77 -10.45
N GLN A 189 18.17 -12.69 -9.63
CA GLN A 189 19.51 -13.14 -9.99
C GLN A 189 19.74 -14.63 -9.71
N LEU A 190 19.06 -15.18 -8.70
CA LEU A 190 19.29 -16.54 -8.20
C LEU A 190 18.27 -17.56 -8.67
N ALA A 191 17.08 -17.10 -9.10
CA ALA A 191 15.97 -17.98 -9.44
C ALA A 191 16.28 -18.83 -10.68
N VAL A 192 16.22 -20.14 -10.52
CA VAL A 192 16.37 -21.12 -11.60
C VAL A 192 14.96 -21.53 -12.05
N ALA A 193 14.78 -21.73 -13.35
CA ALA A 193 13.48 -22.12 -13.94
C ALA A 193 13.20 -23.63 -13.74
N ASP A 194 13.16 -24.08 -12.49
CA ASP A 194 12.81 -25.44 -12.08
C ASP A 194 11.30 -25.56 -11.72
N ALA A 195 10.85 -26.78 -11.47
CA ALA A 195 9.44 -27.07 -11.17
C ALA A 195 8.91 -26.33 -9.92
N PRO A 196 9.63 -26.30 -8.76
CA PRO A 196 9.15 -25.58 -7.58
C PRO A 196 9.09 -24.06 -7.79
N THR A 197 10.06 -23.47 -8.50
CA THR A 197 10.05 -22.04 -8.81
C THR A 197 8.86 -21.67 -9.72
N ARG A 198 8.58 -22.50 -10.74
CA ARG A 198 7.41 -22.31 -11.62
C ARG A 198 6.10 -22.42 -10.84
N LEU A 199 5.98 -23.39 -9.94
CA LEU A 199 4.80 -23.55 -9.07
C LEU A 199 4.61 -22.32 -8.18
N ALA A 200 5.67 -21.82 -7.56
CA ALA A 200 5.61 -20.63 -6.73
C ALA A 200 5.14 -19.40 -7.53
N LEU A 201 5.70 -19.18 -8.74
CA LEU A 201 5.27 -18.10 -9.63
C LEU A 201 3.81 -18.23 -10.07
N LEU A 202 3.34 -19.46 -10.39
CA LEU A 202 1.95 -19.70 -10.72
C LEU A 202 1.03 -19.36 -9.55
N LEU A 203 1.35 -19.80 -8.33
CA LEU A 203 0.57 -19.47 -7.14
C LEU A 203 0.52 -17.95 -6.88
N MET A 204 1.66 -17.26 -7.04
CA MET A 204 1.73 -15.80 -6.91
C MET A 204 0.97 -15.06 -8.01
N SER A 205 0.82 -15.64 -9.19
CA SER A 205 0.06 -15.03 -10.29
C SER A 205 -1.45 -15.24 -10.16
N LEU A 206 -1.90 -16.15 -9.29
CA LEU A 206 -3.31 -16.40 -8.96
C LEU A 206 -3.80 -15.52 -7.81
N GLY A 207 -2.89 -15.00 -6.97
CA GLY A 207 -3.14 -14.09 -5.85
C GLY A 207 -3.04 -12.65 -6.25
#